data_143c4c53f0a18f325966cc50eee80bcc
#
_entry.id   143c4c53f0a18f325966cc50eee80bcc
#
_cell.length_a   1.000
_cell.length_b   1.000
_cell.length_c   1.000
_cell.angle_alpha   90.00
_cell.angle_beta   90.00
_cell.angle_gamma   90.00
#
_symmetry.space_group_name_H-M   'P 1'
#
loop_
_entity.id
_entity.type
_entity.pdbx_description
1 polymer ?
#
loop_
_entity_poly.entity_id
_entity_poly.type
_entity_poly.pdbx_seq_one_letter_code
_entity_poly.pdbx_strand_id
1 'polypeptide(L)'
;MDALNSLLFLKRAFTEMEKWANKLTVNKEKPQHLFATALYIKIFELTAGCIILIDREVTTGVPILVRGILEAYVDLINLCKDPAYIKSMKVSYFEEWLRILKEAKNNQNSNLCGTFQMKDLSAHIDIFQEELKRLKKEGFKVLFAKERFNNAGMGKEYSANYNILCCHSHNNLRSLIDVTKNADGKIRLLISDKATSLQDKPYYVNLICEYSIGASLQIHSLLNSSAQPEIARLAGELIVC
;
A
#
# COMPACT_ATOMS: atom_id res chain seq x y z
N MET A 1 7.81 -8.28 -21.90
CA MET A 1 6.95 -7.24 -22.53
C MET A 1 7.73 -5.96 -22.68
N ASP A 2 7.59 -5.21 -23.78
CA ASP A 2 8.13 -3.87 -23.82
C ASP A 2 7.31 -2.91 -22.93
N ALA A 3 7.85 -1.72 -22.64
CA ALA A 3 7.25 -0.78 -21.71
C ALA A 3 5.83 -0.32 -22.13
N LEU A 4 5.56 -0.24 -23.43
CA LEU A 4 4.27 0.19 -23.96
C LEU A 4 3.22 -0.90 -23.77
N ASN A 5 3.55 -2.14 -24.08
CA ASN A 5 2.67 -3.29 -23.94
C ASN A 5 2.32 -3.55 -22.46
N SER A 6 3.30 -3.40 -21.55
CA SER A 6 3.07 -3.52 -20.10
C SER A 6 2.09 -2.46 -19.60
N LEU A 7 2.21 -1.21 -20.05
CA LEU A 7 1.29 -0.14 -19.63
C LEU A 7 -0.13 -0.33 -20.18
N LEU A 8 -0.25 -0.77 -21.42
CA LEU A 8 -1.57 -1.10 -22.02
C LEU A 8 -2.24 -2.26 -21.27
N PHE A 9 -1.46 -3.28 -20.90
CA PHE A 9 -1.95 -4.37 -20.06
C PHE A 9 -2.42 -3.87 -18.70
N LEU A 10 -1.64 -3.03 -18.00
CA LEU A 10 -2.02 -2.44 -16.72
C LEU A 10 -3.35 -1.67 -16.81
N LYS A 11 -3.51 -0.82 -17.82
CA LYS A 11 -4.75 -0.05 -18.03
C LYS A 11 -5.95 -0.95 -18.27
N ARG A 12 -5.79 -1.98 -19.10
CA ARG A 12 -6.83 -2.98 -19.33
C ARG A 12 -7.18 -3.71 -18.03
N ALA A 13 -6.16 -4.20 -17.30
CA ALA A 13 -6.34 -4.88 -16.03
C ALA A 13 -7.08 -4.00 -15.01
N PHE A 14 -6.71 -2.74 -14.92
CA PHE A 14 -7.36 -1.78 -14.04
C PHE A 14 -8.85 -1.61 -14.37
N THR A 15 -9.20 -1.45 -15.65
CA THR A 15 -10.60 -1.35 -16.10
C THR A 15 -11.40 -2.62 -15.78
N GLU A 16 -10.81 -3.81 -15.94
CA GLU A 16 -11.47 -5.05 -15.55
C GLU A 16 -11.66 -5.16 -14.04
N MET A 17 -10.66 -4.76 -13.26
CA MET A 17 -10.76 -4.73 -11.79
C MET A 17 -11.88 -3.80 -11.31
N GLU A 18 -12.12 -2.65 -11.96
CA GLU A 18 -13.27 -1.77 -11.67
C GLU A 18 -14.61 -2.49 -11.87
N LYS A 19 -14.74 -3.22 -12.97
CA LYS A 19 -15.97 -4.00 -13.24
C LYS A 19 -16.18 -5.09 -12.19
N TRP A 20 -15.10 -5.78 -11.78
CA TRP A 20 -15.20 -6.85 -10.78
C TRP A 20 -15.47 -6.31 -9.37
N ALA A 21 -14.96 -5.14 -9.02
CA ALA A 21 -15.23 -4.51 -7.73
C ALA A 21 -16.74 -4.35 -7.48
N ASN A 22 -17.53 -4.09 -8.53
CA ASN A 22 -18.99 -4.00 -8.45
C ASN A 22 -19.68 -5.35 -8.15
N LYS A 23 -18.96 -6.47 -8.27
CA LYS A 23 -19.47 -7.82 -7.95
C LYS A 23 -19.18 -8.22 -6.49
N LEU A 24 -18.51 -7.36 -5.69
CA LEU A 24 -18.19 -7.63 -4.30
C LEU A 24 -19.40 -7.39 -3.39
N THR A 25 -19.69 -8.35 -2.53
CA THR A 25 -20.70 -8.21 -1.49
C THR A 25 -20.02 -8.23 -0.11
N VAL A 26 -19.99 -7.05 0.53
CA VAL A 26 -19.30 -6.85 1.80
C VAL A 26 -20.27 -7.06 2.96
N ASN A 27 -19.98 -8.03 3.83
CA ASN A 27 -20.73 -8.17 5.09
C ASN A 27 -20.18 -7.17 6.12
N LYS A 28 -20.98 -6.14 6.42
CA LYS A 28 -20.60 -5.03 7.33
C LYS A 28 -20.46 -5.47 8.80
N GLU A 29 -21.06 -6.59 9.19
CA GLU A 29 -20.95 -7.13 10.54
C GLU A 29 -19.60 -7.88 10.77
N LYS A 30 -18.86 -8.15 9.70
CA LYS A 30 -17.55 -8.80 9.78
C LYS A 30 -16.41 -7.78 9.65
N PRO A 31 -15.68 -7.45 10.73
CA PRO A 31 -14.57 -6.51 10.67
C PRO A 31 -13.51 -6.89 9.62
N GLN A 32 -13.23 -8.20 9.46
CA GLN A 32 -12.32 -8.68 8.43
C GLN A 32 -12.73 -8.21 7.02
N HIS A 33 -14.01 -8.31 6.67
CA HIS A 33 -14.53 -7.88 5.37
C HIS A 33 -14.35 -6.37 5.18
N LEU A 34 -14.65 -5.56 6.22
CA LEU A 34 -14.50 -4.11 6.15
C LEU A 34 -13.04 -3.69 5.95
N PHE A 35 -12.12 -4.21 6.77
CA PHE A 35 -10.71 -3.85 6.69
C PHE A 35 -10.05 -4.38 5.42
N ALA A 36 -10.40 -5.60 4.98
CA ALA A 36 -9.92 -6.14 3.70
C ALA A 36 -10.39 -5.27 2.51
N THR A 37 -11.66 -4.85 2.52
CA THR A 37 -12.20 -3.93 1.50
C THR A 37 -11.48 -2.59 1.52
N ALA A 38 -11.22 -2.02 2.71
CA ALA A 38 -10.49 -0.76 2.83
C ALA A 38 -9.05 -0.86 2.29
N LEU A 39 -8.34 -1.96 2.57
CA LEU A 39 -7.01 -2.22 1.99
C LEU A 39 -7.07 -2.36 0.47
N TYR A 40 -8.09 -3.05 -0.05
CA TYR A 40 -8.27 -3.19 -1.50
C TYR A 40 -8.56 -1.85 -2.18
N ILE A 41 -9.45 -1.02 -1.60
CA ILE A 41 -9.71 0.34 -2.10
C ILE A 41 -8.41 1.16 -2.13
N LYS A 42 -7.62 1.12 -1.06
CA LYS A 42 -6.32 1.80 -1.01
C LYS A 42 -5.39 1.35 -2.13
N ILE A 43 -5.27 0.03 -2.37
CA ILE A 43 -4.46 -0.51 -3.46
C ILE A 43 -4.96 0.02 -4.80
N PHE A 44 -6.27 0.04 -4.99
CA PHE A 44 -6.92 0.49 -6.21
C PHE A 44 -6.64 1.97 -6.50
N GLU A 45 -6.82 2.85 -5.51
CA GLU A 45 -6.54 4.29 -5.63
C GLU A 45 -5.06 4.56 -5.90
N LEU A 46 -4.14 3.86 -5.22
CA LEU A 46 -2.71 3.99 -5.46
C LEU A 46 -2.33 3.50 -6.87
N THR A 47 -2.98 2.44 -7.37
CA THR A 47 -2.79 1.94 -8.74
C THR A 47 -3.23 2.99 -9.77
N ALA A 48 -4.39 3.62 -9.57
CA ALA A 48 -4.85 4.72 -10.41
C ALA A 48 -3.84 5.88 -10.40
N GLY A 49 -3.33 6.25 -9.22
CA GLY A 49 -2.28 7.26 -9.08
C GLY A 49 -1.01 6.91 -9.87
N CYS A 50 -0.57 5.66 -9.81
CA CYS A 50 0.58 5.20 -10.61
C CYS A 50 0.33 5.35 -12.11
N ILE A 51 -0.84 4.94 -12.61
CA ILE A 51 -1.20 5.06 -14.04
C ILE A 51 -1.12 6.54 -14.48
N ILE A 52 -1.71 7.44 -13.69
CA ILE A 52 -1.71 8.89 -13.98
C ILE A 52 -0.27 9.43 -14.02
N LEU A 53 0.57 9.09 -13.05
CA LEU A 53 1.95 9.54 -12.98
C LEU A 53 2.78 9.03 -14.16
N ILE A 54 2.58 7.75 -14.54
CA ILE A 54 3.28 7.14 -15.68
C ILE A 54 2.84 7.81 -16.99
N ASP A 55 1.55 8.06 -17.17
CA ASP A 55 1.01 8.73 -18.36
C ASP A 55 1.51 10.18 -18.50
N ARG A 56 1.73 10.85 -17.37
CA ARG A 56 2.26 12.22 -17.32
C ARG A 56 3.78 12.28 -17.30
N GLU A 57 4.46 11.15 -17.37
CA GLU A 57 5.92 11.04 -17.30
C GLU A 57 6.53 11.59 -15.98
N VAL A 58 5.73 11.71 -14.91
CA VAL A 58 6.16 12.11 -13.56
C VAL A 58 6.52 10.85 -12.77
N THR A 59 7.64 10.23 -13.10
CA THR A 59 7.97 8.88 -12.64
C THR A 59 8.51 8.80 -11.21
N THR A 60 9.03 9.89 -10.64
CA THR A 60 9.65 9.92 -9.30
C THR A 60 8.70 9.47 -8.18
N GLY A 61 7.39 9.75 -8.31
CA GLY A 61 6.37 9.35 -7.34
C GLY A 61 5.96 7.89 -7.44
N VAL A 62 6.20 7.23 -8.57
CA VAL A 62 5.72 5.86 -8.84
C VAL A 62 6.27 4.85 -7.83
N PRO A 63 7.59 4.76 -7.55
CA PRO A 63 8.10 3.80 -6.56
C PRO A 63 7.53 4.02 -5.16
N ILE A 64 7.22 5.25 -4.78
CA ILE A 64 6.63 5.58 -3.48
C ILE A 64 5.21 5.01 -3.39
N LEU A 65 4.40 5.18 -4.45
CA LEU A 65 3.05 4.62 -4.51
C LEU A 65 3.09 3.09 -4.58
N VAL A 66 4.01 2.50 -5.37
CA VAL A 66 4.18 1.04 -5.49
C VAL A 66 4.54 0.44 -4.12
N ARG A 67 5.38 1.10 -3.32
CA ARG A 67 5.63 0.67 -1.94
C ARG A 67 4.34 0.64 -1.12
N GLY A 68 3.50 1.68 -1.23
CA GLY A 68 2.21 1.74 -0.55
C GLY A 68 1.25 0.61 -0.99
N ILE A 69 1.25 0.27 -2.29
CA ILE A 69 0.50 -0.87 -2.84
C ILE A 69 1.00 -2.17 -2.23
N LEU A 70 2.32 -2.40 -2.22
CA LEU A 70 2.94 -3.62 -1.69
C LEU A 70 2.65 -3.80 -0.20
N GLU A 71 2.80 -2.74 0.61
CA GLU A 71 2.49 -2.79 2.05
C GLU A 71 1.01 -3.12 2.30
N ALA A 72 0.09 -2.49 1.56
CA ALA A 72 -1.33 -2.77 1.68
C ALA A 72 -1.69 -4.19 1.20
N TYR A 73 -1.03 -4.70 0.16
CA TYR A 73 -1.21 -6.05 -0.34
C TYR A 73 -0.76 -7.11 0.68
N VAL A 74 0.39 -6.90 1.31
CA VAL A 74 0.89 -7.77 2.40
C VAL A 74 -0.09 -7.81 3.56
N ASP A 75 -0.65 -6.66 3.96
CA ASP A 75 -1.65 -6.61 5.03
C ASP A 75 -2.95 -7.29 4.62
N LEU A 76 -3.37 -7.14 3.37
CA LEU A 76 -4.54 -7.82 2.83
C LEU A 76 -4.38 -9.35 2.87
N ILE A 77 -3.22 -9.88 2.44
CA ILE A 77 -2.94 -11.31 2.50
C ILE A 77 -3.01 -11.82 3.95
N ASN A 78 -2.34 -11.13 4.88
CA ASN A 78 -2.35 -11.52 6.29
C ASN A 78 -3.76 -11.51 6.86
N LEU A 79 -4.55 -10.50 6.53
CA LEU A 79 -5.94 -10.37 7.00
C LEU A 79 -6.85 -11.44 6.38
N CYS A 80 -6.64 -11.81 5.12
CA CYS A 80 -7.39 -12.90 4.48
C CYS A 80 -7.06 -14.26 5.11
N LYS A 81 -5.79 -14.47 5.51
CA LYS A 81 -5.35 -15.71 6.17
C LYS A 81 -5.84 -15.83 7.61
N ASP A 82 -5.82 -14.72 8.36
CA ASP A 82 -6.14 -14.69 9.79
C ASP A 82 -6.95 -13.43 10.16
N PRO A 83 -8.24 -13.58 10.50
CA PRO A 83 -9.06 -12.46 10.97
C PRO A 83 -8.49 -11.78 12.23
N ALA A 84 -7.73 -12.50 13.07
CA ALA A 84 -7.13 -11.94 14.27
C ALA A 84 -5.99 -10.95 13.97
N TYR A 85 -5.47 -10.93 12.73
CA TYR A 85 -4.47 -9.97 12.29
C TYR A 85 -4.90 -8.51 12.52
N ILE A 86 -6.20 -8.22 12.46
CA ILE A 86 -6.78 -6.90 12.81
C ILE A 86 -6.32 -6.45 14.19
N LYS A 87 -6.17 -7.35 15.15
CA LYS A 87 -5.77 -7.00 16.51
C LYS A 87 -4.33 -6.47 16.56
N SER A 88 -3.41 -7.06 15.79
CA SER A 88 -2.05 -6.53 15.63
C SER A 88 -2.05 -5.18 14.92
N MET A 89 -2.89 -4.98 13.90
CA MET A 89 -3.06 -3.68 13.25
C MET A 89 -3.57 -2.62 14.24
N LYS A 90 -4.53 -2.98 15.11
CA LYS A 90 -5.04 -2.09 16.17
C LYS A 90 -3.96 -1.75 17.20
N VAL A 91 -3.10 -2.68 17.58
CA VAL A 91 -1.97 -2.39 18.49
C VAL A 91 -1.07 -1.30 17.89
N SER A 92 -0.68 -1.44 16.62
CA SER A 92 0.13 -0.42 15.92
C SER A 92 -0.58 0.94 15.88
N TYR A 93 -1.87 0.94 15.55
CA TYR A 93 -2.70 2.14 15.51
C TYR A 93 -2.76 2.84 16.89
N PHE A 94 -3.05 2.11 17.96
CA PHE A 94 -3.17 2.70 19.29
C PHE A 94 -1.82 3.20 19.81
N GLU A 95 -0.71 2.50 19.56
CA GLU A 95 0.63 2.98 19.97
C GLU A 95 0.97 4.30 19.28
N GLU A 96 0.77 4.39 17.98
CA GLU A 96 1.07 5.60 17.20
C GLU A 96 0.20 6.77 17.63
N TRP A 97 -1.12 6.56 17.71
CA TRP A 97 -2.04 7.62 18.10
C TRP A 97 -1.88 8.08 19.54
N LEU A 98 -1.60 7.15 20.49
CA LEU A 98 -1.33 7.53 21.86
C LEU A 98 -0.09 8.42 21.99
N ARG A 99 0.95 8.18 21.18
CA ARG A 99 2.13 9.05 21.13
C ARG A 99 1.72 10.46 20.67
N ILE A 100 1.00 10.58 19.57
CA ILE A 100 0.55 11.85 19.01
C ILE A 100 -0.38 12.60 19.98
N LEU A 101 -1.39 11.91 20.53
CA LEU A 101 -2.36 12.53 21.44
C LEU A 101 -1.72 13.01 22.74
N LYS A 102 -0.73 12.28 23.28
CA LYS A 102 0.01 12.70 24.48
C LYS A 102 0.88 13.92 24.20
N GLU A 103 1.58 13.98 23.06
CA GLU A 103 2.33 15.16 22.63
C GLU A 103 1.42 16.40 22.49
N ALA A 104 0.24 16.21 21.88
CA ALA A 104 -0.76 17.28 21.76
C ALA A 104 -1.29 17.76 23.12
N LYS A 105 -1.63 16.82 24.02
CA LYS A 105 -2.14 17.15 25.35
C LYS A 105 -1.13 17.92 26.20
N ASN A 106 0.15 17.56 26.10
CA ASN A 106 1.21 18.17 26.90
C ASN A 106 1.76 19.45 26.27
N ASN A 107 1.19 19.94 25.15
CA ASN A 107 1.69 21.10 24.39
C ASN A 107 3.18 21.00 24.02
N GLN A 108 3.69 19.76 23.88
CA GLN A 108 5.09 19.52 23.55
C GLN A 108 5.41 19.78 22.09
N ASN A 109 4.37 19.87 21.25
CA ASN A 109 4.53 20.09 19.82
C ASN A 109 3.54 21.15 19.32
N SER A 110 4.07 22.34 19.00
CA SER A 110 3.26 23.48 18.53
C SER A 110 2.47 23.18 17.25
N ASN A 111 2.96 22.28 16.40
CA ASN A 111 2.26 21.89 15.17
C ASN A 111 1.00 21.05 15.43
N LEU A 112 0.88 20.47 16.63
CA LEU A 112 -0.32 19.74 17.02
C LEU A 112 -1.34 20.64 17.74
N CYS A 113 -0.95 21.83 18.15
CA CYS A 113 -1.83 22.81 18.78
C CYS A 113 -2.89 23.26 17.76
N GLY A 114 -4.18 23.03 18.09
CA GLY A 114 -5.31 23.38 17.21
C GLY A 114 -5.68 22.31 16.16
N THR A 115 -4.85 21.30 15.94
CA THR A 115 -5.16 20.19 15.02
C THR A 115 -6.27 19.30 15.60
N PHE A 116 -6.31 19.14 16.91
CA PHE A 116 -7.30 18.36 17.63
C PHE A 116 -8.25 19.29 18.38
N GLN A 117 -9.37 19.66 17.74
CA GLN A 117 -10.49 20.36 18.41
C GLN A 117 -11.29 19.40 19.33
N MET A 118 -10.65 18.38 19.87
CA MET A 118 -11.32 17.38 20.68
C MET A 118 -11.51 17.93 22.10
N LYS A 119 -12.76 18.22 22.46
CA LYS A 119 -13.16 18.66 23.80
C LYS A 119 -12.74 17.71 24.91
N ASP A 120 -12.34 16.48 24.57
CA ASP A 120 -11.99 15.43 25.53
C ASP A 120 -10.82 14.56 25.08
N LEU A 121 -9.66 15.20 24.87
CA LEU A 121 -8.42 14.49 24.53
C LEU A 121 -8.05 13.43 25.58
N SER A 122 -8.36 13.71 26.87
CA SER A 122 -8.06 12.82 27.98
C SER A 122 -8.85 11.52 27.88
N ALA A 123 -10.17 11.60 27.65
CA ALA A 123 -10.99 10.41 27.52
C ALA A 123 -10.56 9.52 26.36
N HIS A 124 -10.17 10.09 25.22
CA HIS A 124 -9.66 9.32 24.10
C HIS A 124 -8.32 8.62 24.43
N ILE A 125 -7.43 9.30 25.14
CA ILE A 125 -6.17 8.70 25.60
C ILE A 125 -6.47 7.51 26.52
N ASP A 126 -7.38 7.67 27.47
CA ASP A 126 -7.73 6.63 28.44
C ASP A 126 -8.33 5.40 27.72
N ILE A 127 -9.31 5.61 26.82
CA ILE A 127 -9.89 4.53 26.00
C ILE A 127 -8.81 3.79 25.20
N PHE A 128 -7.92 4.52 24.53
CA PHE A 128 -6.87 3.90 23.71
C PHE A 128 -5.83 3.15 24.57
N GLN A 129 -5.52 3.65 25.76
CA GLN A 129 -4.64 2.97 26.70
C GLN A 129 -5.23 1.66 27.21
N GLU A 130 -6.52 1.65 27.57
CA GLU A 130 -7.21 0.44 28.03
C GLU A 130 -7.28 -0.62 26.93
N GLU A 131 -7.67 -0.22 25.70
CA GLU A 131 -7.73 -1.15 24.57
C GLU A 131 -6.35 -1.69 24.21
N LEU A 132 -5.32 -0.85 24.20
CA LEU A 132 -3.95 -1.28 23.95
C LEU A 132 -3.48 -2.29 25.02
N LYS A 133 -3.75 -2.00 26.30
CA LYS A 133 -3.40 -2.90 27.41
C LYS A 133 -4.11 -4.25 27.28
N ARG A 134 -5.39 -4.25 26.91
CA ARG A 134 -6.20 -5.45 26.67
C ARG A 134 -5.59 -6.30 25.54
N LEU A 135 -5.31 -5.69 24.39
CA LEU A 135 -4.76 -6.39 23.23
C LEU A 135 -3.37 -6.98 23.52
N LYS A 136 -2.51 -6.22 24.23
CA LYS A 136 -1.19 -6.72 24.64
C LYS A 136 -1.30 -7.89 25.62
N LYS A 137 -2.27 -7.87 26.55
CA LYS A 137 -2.53 -9.00 27.47
C LYS A 137 -3.01 -10.24 26.71
N GLU A 138 -3.74 -10.07 25.59
CA GLU A 138 -4.13 -11.14 24.67
C GLU A 138 -2.96 -11.70 23.83
N GLY A 139 -1.76 -11.12 23.93
CA GLY A 139 -0.55 -11.54 23.22
C GLY A 139 -0.32 -10.82 21.88
N PHE A 140 -1.14 -9.84 21.51
CA PHE A 140 -0.95 -9.09 20.28
C PHE A 140 0.12 -8.01 20.45
N LYS A 141 0.92 -7.79 19.40
CA LYS A 141 2.02 -6.84 19.37
C LYS A 141 2.07 -6.10 18.04
N VAL A 142 2.85 -5.03 17.99
CA VAL A 142 3.25 -4.40 16.73
C VAL A 142 4.05 -5.41 15.91
N LEU A 143 3.70 -5.56 14.64
CA LEU A 143 4.45 -6.38 13.69
C LEU A 143 5.30 -5.46 12.82
N PHE A 144 6.61 -5.64 12.85
CA PHE A 144 7.53 -4.94 11.96
C PHE A 144 7.38 -5.42 10.51
N ALA A 145 7.80 -4.62 9.55
CA ALA A 145 7.65 -4.93 8.12
C ALA A 145 8.10 -6.35 7.78
N LYS A 146 9.30 -6.75 8.23
CA LYS A 146 9.82 -8.11 7.97
C LYS A 146 8.90 -9.22 8.47
N GLU A 147 8.31 -9.06 9.68
CA GLU A 147 7.38 -10.05 10.24
C GLU A 147 6.09 -10.12 9.41
N ARG A 148 5.55 -8.96 9.02
CA ARG A 148 4.34 -8.87 8.18
C ARG A 148 4.54 -9.58 6.84
N PHE A 149 5.66 -9.34 6.17
CA PHE A 149 6.01 -9.99 4.92
C PHE A 149 6.20 -11.51 5.07
N ASN A 150 6.89 -11.95 6.13
CA ASN A 150 7.06 -13.38 6.39
C ASN A 150 5.72 -14.07 6.66
N ASN A 151 4.83 -13.48 7.44
CA ASN A 151 3.49 -14.01 7.72
C ASN A 151 2.64 -14.11 6.43
N ALA A 152 2.78 -13.14 5.53
CA ALA A 152 2.16 -13.17 4.22
C ALA A 152 2.74 -14.27 3.29
N GLY A 153 3.93 -14.79 3.59
CA GLY A 153 4.67 -15.68 2.70
C GLY A 153 5.48 -14.95 1.64
N MET A 154 5.72 -13.65 1.83
CA MET A 154 6.38 -12.72 0.90
C MET A 154 7.77 -12.27 1.41
N GLY A 155 8.52 -13.16 2.05
CA GLY A 155 9.84 -12.81 2.60
C GLY A 155 10.89 -12.47 1.53
N LYS A 156 10.76 -13.03 0.31
CA LYS A 156 11.63 -12.71 -0.83
C LYS A 156 11.37 -11.29 -1.34
N GLU A 157 10.11 -10.90 -1.44
CA GLU A 157 9.65 -9.55 -1.82
C GLU A 157 10.13 -8.51 -0.83
N TYR A 158 10.16 -8.84 0.47
CA TYR A 158 10.78 -7.97 1.48
C TYR A 158 12.25 -7.70 1.19
N SER A 159 13.00 -8.75 0.93
CA SER A 159 14.46 -8.66 0.72
C SER A 159 14.84 -7.94 -0.58
N ALA A 160 13.99 -8.01 -1.59
CA ALA A 160 14.20 -7.42 -2.91
C ALA A 160 13.37 -6.14 -3.08
N ASN A 161 12.13 -6.29 -3.53
CA ASN A 161 11.27 -5.20 -3.99
C ASN A 161 11.01 -4.15 -2.90
N TYR A 162 10.67 -4.58 -1.67
CA TYR A 162 10.39 -3.65 -0.58
C TYR A 162 11.61 -2.78 -0.23
N ASN A 163 12.81 -3.37 -0.12
CA ASN A 163 14.02 -2.62 0.19
C ASN A 163 14.41 -1.62 -0.92
N ILE A 164 14.23 -2.01 -2.20
CA ILE A 164 14.44 -1.11 -3.34
C ILE A 164 13.48 0.09 -3.26
N LEU A 165 12.19 -0.18 -3.04
CA LEU A 165 11.15 0.84 -2.96
C LEU A 165 11.35 1.78 -1.75
N CYS A 166 11.88 1.27 -0.63
CA CYS A 166 12.23 2.08 0.54
C CYS A 166 13.30 3.14 0.22
N CYS A 167 14.25 2.84 -0.67
CA CYS A 167 15.28 3.82 -1.07
C CYS A 167 14.66 5.09 -1.66
N HIS A 168 13.56 4.96 -2.41
CA HIS A 168 12.87 6.10 -3.02
C HIS A 168 12.03 6.91 -2.03
N SER A 169 11.58 6.27 -0.95
CA SER A 169 10.73 6.93 0.07
C SER A 169 11.52 7.70 1.13
N HIS A 170 12.82 7.42 1.29
CA HIS A 170 13.65 7.92 2.40
C HIS A 170 14.82 8.80 1.95
N ASN A 171 14.72 9.46 0.79
CA ASN A 171 15.79 10.32 0.27
C ASN A 171 17.18 9.63 0.26
N ASN A 172 17.21 8.34 -0.09
CA ASN A 172 18.46 7.63 -0.22
C ASN A 172 19.32 8.26 -1.34
N LEU A 173 20.65 8.29 -1.15
CA LEU A 173 21.58 8.91 -2.09
C LEU A 173 21.37 8.40 -3.53
N ARG A 174 21.13 7.11 -3.71
CA ARG A 174 20.85 6.51 -5.03
C ARG A 174 19.62 7.16 -5.67
N SER A 175 18.50 7.25 -4.96
CA SER A 175 17.27 7.86 -5.50
C SER A 175 17.44 9.35 -5.81
N LEU A 176 18.24 10.07 -5.01
CA LEU A 176 18.56 11.48 -5.25
C LEU A 176 19.41 11.66 -6.51
N ILE A 177 20.39 10.79 -6.72
CA ILE A 177 21.21 10.81 -7.96
C ILE A 177 20.33 10.54 -9.18
N ASP A 178 19.43 9.57 -9.08
CA ASP A 178 18.55 9.19 -10.20
C ASP A 178 17.62 10.33 -10.63
N VAL A 179 17.11 11.14 -9.69
CA VAL A 179 16.25 12.29 -10.03
C VAL A 179 17.00 13.52 -10.52
N THR A 180 18.31 13.61 -10.31
CA THR A 180 19.11 14.80 -10.71
C THR A 180 19.56 14.77 -12.16
N LYS A 181 19.46 13.65 -12.86
CA LYS A 181 19.95 13.49 -14.24
C LYS A 181 18.79 13.38 -15.23
N ASN A 182 18.89 14.09 -16.34
CA ASN A 182 18.04 13.85 -17.51
C ASN A 182 18.62 12.72 -18.40
N ALA A 183 17.89 12.41 -19.49
CA ALA A 183 18.32 11.37 -20.45
C ALA A 183 19.70 11.64 -21.07
N ASP A 184 20.13 12.91 -21.16
CA ASP A 184 21.41 13.32 -21.72
C ASP A 184 22.52 13.40 -20.64
N GLY A 185 22.27 12.98 -19.43
CA GLY A 185 23.22 13.03 -18.31
C GLY A 185 23.44 14.44 -17.72
N LYS A 186 22.66 15.42 -18.14
CA LYS A 186 22.71 16.79 -17.62
C LYS A 186 21.85 16.91 -16.36
N ILE A 187 22.13 17.91 -15.51
CA ILE A 187 21.33 18.19 -14.32
C ILE A 187 19.91 18.54 -14.72
N ARG A 188 18.96 17.86 -14.15
CA ARG A 188 17.52 18.12 -14.31
C ARG A 188 17.06 19.12 -13.28
N LEU A 189 16.52 20.23 -13.73
CA LEU A 189 15.96 21.29 -12.86
C LEU A 189 14.44 21.42 -13.01
N LEU A 190 13.88 21.01 -14.15
CA LEU A 190 12.45 21.17 -14.44
C LEU A 190 11.76 19.82 -14.60
N ILE A 191 10.47 19.77 -14.24
CA ILE A 191 9.62 18.59 -14.44
C ILE A 191 9.50 18.23 -15.92
N SER A 192 9.51 19.27 -16.82
CA SER A 192 9.49 19.09 -18.27
C SER A 192 10.73 18.39 -18.83
N ASP A 193 11.85 18.39 -18.09
CA ASP A 193 13.03 17.66 -18.50
C ASP A 193 12.77 16.16 -18.40
N LYS A 194 12.94 15.42 -19.51
CA LYS A 194 12.74 13.97 -19.52
C LYS A 194 13.68 13.30 -18.53
N ALA A 195 13.12 12.57 -17.57
CA ALA A 195 13.91 11.80 -16.63
C ALA A 195 14.61 10.61 -17.33
N THR A 196 15.83 10.29 -16.89
CA THR A 196 16.57 9.08 -17.33
C THR A 196 15.84 7.79 -17.00
N SER A 197 14.99 7.78 -16.00
CA SER A 197 14.36 6.60 -15.38
C SER A 197 13.22 5.96 -16.19
N LEU A 198 13.06 6.28 -17.46
CA LEU A 198 12.15 5.54 -18.36
C LEU A 198 12.58 4.08 -18.54
N GLN A 199 13.84 3.75 -18.27
CA GLN A 199 14.37 2.39 -18.40
C GLN A 199 13.76 1.43 -17.35
N ASP A 200 13.37 1.93 -16.18
CA ASP A 200 12.78 1.11 -15.10
C ASP A 200 11.24 1.05 -15.14
N LYS A 201 10.59 1.72 -16.10
CA LYS A 201 9.11 1.72 -16.19
C LYS A 201 8.51 0.32 -16.27
N PRO A 202 9.00 -0.63 -17.09
CA PRO A 202 8.45 -1.98 -17.14
C PRO A 202 8.49 -2.69 -15.78
N TYR A 203 9.56 -2.52 -15.03
CA TYR A 203 9.71 -3.12 -13.70
C TYR A 203 8.59 -2.65 -12.76
N TYR A 204 8.37 -1.34 -12.62
CA TYR A 204 7.32 -0.81 -11.76
C TYR A 204 5.92 -1.18 -12.25
N VAL A 205 5.69 -1.13 -13.56
CA VAL A 205 4.40 -1.53 -14.15
C VAL A 205 4.09 -2.99 -13.85
N ASN A 206 5.07 -3.87 -13.96
CA ASN A 206 4.91 -5.29 -13.64
C ASN A 206 4.59 -5.51 -12.15
N LEU A 207 5.29 -4.80 -11.24
CA LEU A 207 4.98 -4.87 -9.80
C LEU A 207 3.55 -4.37 -9.50
N ILE A 208 3.13 -3.28 -10.16
CA ILE A 208 1.76 -2.76 -9.99
C ILE A 208 0.74 -3.80 -10.46
N CYS A 209 0.94 -4.41 -11.64
CA CYS A 209 0.08 -5.47 -12.16
C CYS A 209 0.01 -6.66 -11.19
N GLU A 210 1.17 -7.15 -10.76
CA GLU A 210 1.28 -8.30 -9.87
C GLU A 210 0.51 -8.09 -8.56
N TYR A 211 0.79 -6.96 -7.88
CA TYR A 211 0.18 -6.73 -6.57
C TYR A 211 -1.30 -6.35 -6.66
N SER A 212 -1.70 -5.61 -7.69
CA SER A 212 -3.11 -5.20 -7.86
C SER A 212 -4.00 -6.38 -8.27
N ILE A 213 -3.54 -7.21 -9.21
CA ILE A 213 -4.27 -8.42 -9.63
C ILE A 213 -4.26 -9.44 -8.49
N GLY A 214 -3.12 -9.60 -7.79
CA GLY A 214 -3.03 -10.44 -6.61
C GLY A 214 -3.98 -10.00 -5.49
N ALA A 215 -4.11 -8.69 -5.25
CA ALA A 215 -5.07 -8.15 -4.30
C ALA A 215 -6.52 -8.43 -4.71
N SER A 216 -6.83 -8.33 -6.01
CA SER A 216 -8.14 -8.71 -6.53
C SER A 216 -8.44 -10.19 -6.28
N LEU A 217 -7.49 -11.08 -6.51
CA LEU A 217 -7.66 -12.50 -6.19
C LEU A 217 -7.95 -12.72 -4.71
N GLN A 218 -7.22 -12.07 -3.81
CA GLN A 218 -7.40 -12.21 -2.36
C GLN A 218 -8.77 -11.74 -1.90
N ILE A 219 -9.20 -10.53 -2.28
CA ILE A 219 -10.48 -9.98 -1.81
C ILE A 219 -11.68 -10.72 -2.40
N HIS A 220 -11.63 -11.09 -3.69
CA HIS A 220 -12.71 -11.81 -4.33
C HIS A 220 -12.82 -13.26 -3.81
N SER A 221 -11.72 -13.87 -3.42
CA SER A 221 -11.71 -15.15 -2.73
C SER A 221 -12.31 -15.04 -1.33
N LEU A 222 -11.90 -14.05 -0.53
CA LEU A 222 -12.42 -13.82 0.83
C LEU A 222 -13.94 -13.59 0.82
N LEU A 223 -14.44 -12.84 -0.17
CA LEU A 223 -15.85 -12.44 -0.26
C LEU A 223 -16.69 -13.39 -1.14
N ASN A 224 -16.11 -14.51 -1.61
CA ASN A 224 -16.79 -15.50 -2.46
C ASN A 224 -17.46 -14.90 -3.70
N SER A 225 -16.77 -13.99 -4.37
CA SER A 225 -17.29 -13.28 -5.55
C SER A 225 -17.31 -14.19 -6.80
N SER A 226 -18.29 -13.99 -7.66
CA SER A 226 -18.40 -14.68 -8.97
C SER A 226 -17.31 -14.29 -9.97
N ALA A 227 -16.52 -13.25 -9.71
CA ALA A 227 -15.45 -12.79 -10.62
C ALA A 227 -14.16 -13.59 -10.53
N GLN A 228 -14.00 -14.51 -9.55
CA GLN A 228 -12.75 -15.25 -9.34
C GLN A 228 -12.18 -15.92 -10.61
N PRO A 229 -12.97 -16.62 -11.47
CA PRO A 229 -12.44 -17.25 -12.67
C PRO A 229 -11.87 -16.24 -13.68
N GLU A 230 -12.53 -15.09 -13.82
CA GLU A 230 -12.10 -14.01 -14.73
C GLU A 230 -10.77 -13.41 -14.26
N ILE A 231 -10.62 -13.16 -12.95
CA ILE A 231 -9.40 -12.64 -12.33
C ILE A 231 -8.25 -13.64 -12.46
N ALA A 232 -8.51 -14.93 -12.22
CA ALA A 232 -7.50 -15.99 -12.36
C ALA A 232 -6.99 -16.09 -13.80
N ARG A 233 -7.86 -15.92 -14.80
CA ARG A 233 -7.47 -15.87 -16.20
C ARG A 233 -6.56 -14.68 -16.49
N LEU A 234 -6.91 -13.48 -16.00
CA LEU A 234 -6.06 -12.29 -16.17
C LEU A 234 -4.69 -12.45 -15.48
N ALA A 235 -4.67 -13.06 -14.29
CA ALA A 235 -3.41 -13.36 -13.59
C ALA A 235 -2.54 -14.34 -14.39
N GLY A 236 -3.15 -15.32 -15.08
CA GLY A 236 -2.43 -16.22 -15.99
C GLY A 236 -1.78 -15.51 -17.16
N GLU A 237 -2.41 -14.47 -17.71
CA GLU A 237 -1.85 -13.67 -18.80
C GLU A 237 -0.56 -12.93 -18.35
N LEU A 238 -0.48 -12.52 -17.08
CA LEU A 238 0.71 -11.84 -16.54
C LEU A 238 1.94 -12.74 -16.47
N ILE A 239 1.76 -14.05 -16.22
CA ILE A 239 2.87 -15.02 -16.10
C ILE A 239 3.50 -15.34 -17.45
N VAL A 240 2.72 -15.24 -18.53
CA VAL A 240 3.14 -15.59 -19.89
C VAL A 240 3.84 -14.41 -20.60
N CYS A 241 3.73 -13.23 -20.06
CA CYS A 241 4.32 -11.99 -20.57
C CYS A 241 5.65 -11.65 -19.94
#